data_95d173ab224844ccffd6d478f945ce00
#
_entry.id   95d173ab224844ccffd6d478f945ce00
#
_cell.length_a   1.000
_cell.length_b   1.000
_cell.length_c   1.000
_cell.angle_alpha   90.00
_cell.angle_beta   90.00
_cell.angle_gamma   90.00
#
_symmetry.space_group_name_H-M   'P 1'
#
loop_
_entity.id
_entity.type
_entity.pdbx_description
1 polymer ?
#
loop_
_entity_poly.entity_id
_entity_poly.type
_entity_poly.pdbx_seq_one_letter_code
_entity_poly.pdbx_strand_id
1 'polypeptide(L)'
;MEERAFATADQAAGRAFAMLQDGERLSRLWRYVFVQMLDDYTSVLRHRGVSAAARMWSAAPRSTGDSRVDAAFAAMAEYLARRDEWVVPSWARLPAREAWPWWFVTDLRGLHPRALVESPSSFRRRGVFITSGALDRA
;
A
#
# COMPACT_ATOMS: atom_id res chain seq x y z
N MET A 1 29.40 -5.05 -8.67
CA MET A 1 28.02 -5.44 -8.97
C MET A 1 27.07 -4.38 -8.45
N GLU A 2 26.22 -3.91 -9.29
CA GLU A 2 25.28 -2.87 -8.89
C GLU A 2 24.18 -3.43 -8.00
N GLU A 3 23.86 -2.69 -6.95
CA GLU A 3 22.73 -2.99 -6.12
C GLU A 3 21.44 -2.69 -6.87
N ARG A 4 20.50 -3.62 -6.83
CA ARG A 4 19.18 -3.38 -7.41
C ARG A 4 18.50 -2.25 -6.64
N ALA A 5 18.07 -1.25 -7.37
CA ALA A 5 17.30 -0.15 -6.79
C ALA A 5 15.82 -0.53 -6.81
N PHE A 6 15.18 -0.50 -5.65
CA PHE A 6 13.75 -0.74 -5.53
C PHE A 6 12.98 0.57 -5.60
N ALA A 7 11.76 0.51 -6.12
CA ALA A 7 10.91 1.68 -6.25
C ALA A 7 10.52 2.21 -4.87
N THR A 8 10.51 3.54 -4.74
CA THR A 8 9.91 4.19 -3.58
C THR A 8 8.39 4.21 -3.71
N ALA A 9 7.69 4.54 -2.62
CA ALA A 9 6.24 4.69 -2.65
C ALA A 9 5.80 5.73 -3.68
N ASP A 10 6.54 6.84 -3.81
CA ASP A 10 6.22 7.86 -4.80
C ASP A 10 6.35 7.33 -6.23
N GLN A 11 7.40 6.57 -6.52
CA GLN A 11 7.57 5.97 -7.84
C GLN A 11 6.47 4.94 -8.12
N ALA A 12 6.10 4.16 -7.12
CA ALA A 12 5.00 3.20 -7.26
C ALA A 12 3.67 3.91 -7.53
N ALA A 13 3.44 5.07 -6.90
CA ALA A 13 2.25 5.87 -7.16
C ALA A 13 2.24 6.38 -8.61
N GLY A 14 3.39 6.69 -9.18
CA GLY A 14 3.50 7.03 -10.59
C GLY A 14 3.07 5.89 -11.51
N ARG A 15 3.46 4.66 -11.17
CA ARG A 15 3.01 3.47 -11.92
C ARG A 15 1.52 3.26 -11.77
N ALA A 16 0.98 3.45 -10.57
CA ALA A 16 -0.45 3.33 -10.31
C ALA A 16 -1.23 4.35 -11.15
N PHE A 17 -0.75 5.59 -11.20
CA PHE A 17 -1.35 6.62 -12.03
C PHE A 17 -1.42 6.19 -13.50
N ALA A 18 -0.32 5.68 -14.03
CA ALA A 18 -0.28 5.22 -15.43
C ALA A 18 -1.26 4.07 -15.68
N MET A 19 -1.35 3.12 -14.76
CA MET A 19 -2.30 2.01 -14.88
C MET A 19 -3.75 2.50 -14.87
N LEU A 20 -4.07 3.47 -14.02
CA LEU A 20 -5.41 4.06 -13.98
C LEU A 20 -5.74 4.79 -15.28
N GLN A 21 -4.78 5.50 -15.85
CA GLN A 21 -4.97 6.15 -17.15
C GLN A 21 -5.24 5.14 -18.26
N ASP A 22 -4.65 3.95 -18.17
CA ASP A 22 -4.87 2.87 -19.13
C ASP A 22 -6.17 2.11 -18.88
N GLY A 23 -6.96 2.48 -17.86
CA GLY A 23 -8.22 1.84 -17.54
C GLY A 23 -8.08 0.49 -16.83
N GLU A 24 -6.92 0.22 -16.21
CA GLU A 24 -6.70 -1.03 -15.51
C GLU A 24 -7.63 -1.17 -14.29
N ARG A 25 -8.02 -2.41 -14.00
CA ARG A 25 -8.88 -2.72 -12.86
C ARG A 25 -8.10 -2.57 -11.56
N LEU A 26 -8.79 -2.15 -10.50
CA LEU A 26 -8.14 -1.94 -9.20
C LEU A 26 -7.54 -3.23 -8.62
N SER A 27 -8.18 -4.39 -8.85
CA SER A 27 -7.62 -5.66 -8.38
C SER A 27 -6.28 -5.97 -9.04
N ARG A 28 -6.13 -5.62 -10.31
CA ARG A 28 -4.87 -5.78 -11.04
C ARG A 28 -3.84 -4.79 -10.53
N LEU A 29 -4.25 -3.54 -10.26
CA LEU A 29 -3.39 -2.52 -9.70
C LEU A 29 -2.86 -2.95 -8.33
N TRP A 30 -3.70 -3.52 -7.48
CA TRP A 30 -3.27 -4.04 -6.18
C TRP A 30 -2.11 -5.01 -6.34
N ARG A 31 -2.26 -5.97 -7.25
CA ARG A 31 -1.22 -6.99 -7.50
C ARG A 31 0.07 -6.38 -8.01
N TYR A 32 0.01 -5.51 -8.99
CA TYR A 32 1.20 -5.02 -9.68
C TYR A 32 1.86 -3.82 -9.01
N VAL A 33 1.17 -3.17 -8.08
CA VAL A 33 1.71 -2.01 -7.35
C VAL A 33 1.93 -2.36 -5.89
N PHE A 34 0.86 -2.69 -5.16
CA PHE A 34 0.97 -2.88 -3.70
C PHE A 34 1.66 -4.17 -3.30
N VAL A 35 1.33 -5.28 -3.95
CA VAL A 35 2.00 -6.56 -3.67
C VAL A 35 3.48 -6.46 -4.03
N GLN A 36 3.80 -5.82 -5.15
CA GLN A 36 5.19 -5.62 -5.56
C GLN A 36 5.94 -4.73 -4.56
N MET A 37 5.32 -3.64 -4.11
CA MET A 37 5.92 -2.78 -3.08
C MET A 37 6.19 -3.55 -1.80
N LEU A 38 5.27 -4.41 -1.41
CA LEU A 38 5.42 -5.22 -0.21
C LEU A 38 6.56 -6.22 -0.36
N ASP A 39 6.68 -6.86 -1.53
CA ASP A 39 7.80 -7.77 -1.81
C ASP A 39 9.13 -7.03 -1.76
N ASP A 40 9.21 -5.87 -2.40
CA ASP A 40 10.42 -5.05 -2.40
C ASP A 40 10.78 -4.58 -0.99
N TYR A 41 9.79 -4.13 -0.23
CA TYR A 41 9.97 -3.72 1.16
C TYR A 41 10.51 -4.87 2.00
N THR A 42 9.93 -6.05 1.87
CA THR A 42 10.36 -7.23 2.62
C THR A 42 11.81 -7.59 2.28
N SER A 43 12.19 -7.49 1.02
CA SER A 43 13.55 -7.74 0.58
C SER A 43 14.53 -6.72 1.15
N VAL A 44 14.21 -5.43 1.10
CA VAL A 44 15.05 -4.38 1.65
C VAL A 44 15.19 -4.53 3.17
N LEU A 45 14.08 -4.81 3.85
CA LEU A 45 14.07 -5.03 5.30
C LEU A 45 15.03 -6.16 5.68
N ARG A 46 14.97 -7.27 4.96
CA ARG A 46 15.79 -8.46 5.23
C ARG A 46 17.27 -8.23 4.96
N HIS A 47 17.61 -7.52 3.88
CA HIS A 47 18.98 -7.41 3.42
C HIS A 47 19.68 -6.12 3.82
N ARG A 48 18.92 -5.04 4.10
CA ARG A 48 19.50 -3.72 4.38
C ARG A 48 19.03 -3.11 5.69
N GLY A 49 18.05 -3.73 6.34
CA GLY A 49 17.55 -3.29 7.64
C GLY A 49 16.39 -2.32 7.58
N VAL A 50 15.85 -2.04 8.76
CA VAL A 50 14.60 -1.28 8.91
C VAL A 50 14.72 0.16 8.43
N SER A 51 15.87 0.81 8.66
CA SER A 51 16.03 2.21 8.24
C SER A 51 15.97 2.36 6.72
N ALA A 52 16.59 1.44 6.00
CA ALA A 52 16.54 1.44 4.53
C ALA A 52 15.13 1.16 4.03
N ALA A 53 14.43 0.20 4.66
CA ALA A 53 13.07 -0.15 4.28
C ALA A 53 12.11 1.03 4.54
N ALA A 54 12.26 1.71 5.68
CA ALA A 54 11.43 2.87 6.01
C ALA A 54 11.61 4.00 5.00
N ARG A 55 12.83 4.19 4.49
CA ARG A 55 13.10 5.25 3.51
C ARG A 55 12.32 5.10 2.21
N MET A 56 11.90 3.88 1.86
CA MET A 56 11.05 3.67 0.68
C MET A 56 9.70 4.41 0.79
N TRP A 57 9.29 4.73 2.00
CA TRP A 57 8.00 5.35 2.30
C TRP A 57 8.13 6.77 2.86
N SER A 58 9.33 7.34 2.89
CA SER A 58 9.56 8.65 3.52
C SER A 58 8.98 9.81 2.72
N ALA A 59 9.10 9.79 1.39
CA ALA A 59 8.54 10.83 0.56
C ALA A 59 7.06 10.57 0.27
N ALA A 60 6.24 11.61 0.36
CA ALA A 60 4.81 11.47 0.09
C ALA A 60 4.59 10.99 -1.35
N PRO A 61 3.82 9.91 -1.55
CA PRO A 61 3.45 9.50 -2.89
C PRO A 61 2.63 10.58 -3.59
N ARG A 62 2.89 10.78 -4.88
CA ARG A 62 2.08 11.68 -5.70
C ARG A 62 0.64 11.18 -5.76
N SER A 63 -0.32 12.09 -5.95
CA SER A 63 -1.71 11.69 -6.13
C SER A 63 -1.84 10.84 -7.40
N THR A 64 -2.61 9.75 -7.28
CA THR A 64 -2.89 8.87 -8.43
C THR A 64 -4.16 9.27 -9.17
N GLY A 65 -4.92 10.21 -8.62
CA GLY A 65 -6.22 10.58 -9.17
C GLY A 65 -7.37 9.70 -8.67
N ASP A 66 -7.08 8.67 -7.90
CA ASP A 66 -8.09 7.79 -7.32
C ASP A 66 -7.91 7.75 -5.80
N SER A 67 -8.91 8.22 -5.06
CA SER A 67 -8.81 8.31 -3.60
C SER A 67 -8.62 6.95 -2.93
N ARG A 68 -9.14 5.89 -3.53
CA ARG A 68 -9.01 4.52 -2.99
C ARG A 68 -7.55 4.08 -3.02
N VAL A 69 -6.88 4.36 -4.12
CA VAL A 69 -5.46 4.02 -4.30
C VAL A 69 -4.60 4.90 -3.39
N ASP A 70 -4.88 6.19 -3.34
CA ASP A 70 -4.15 7.12 -2.47
C ASP A 70 -4.29 6.73 -1.00
N ALA A 71 -5.49 6.32 -0.58
CA ALA A 71 -5.74 5.84 0.77
C ALA A 71 -4.96 4.56 1.06
N ALA A 72 -4.87 3.64 0.10
CA ALA A 72 -4.15 2.38 0.28
C ALA A 72 -2.65 2.60 0.49
N PHE A 73 -2.04 3.58 -0.18
CA PHE A 73 -0.64 3.93 0.09
C PHE A 73 -0.44 4.35 1.54
N ALA A 74 -1.32 5.20 2.06
CA ALA A 74 -1.23 5.65 3.45
C ALA A 74 -1.47 4.50 4.44
N ALA A 75 -2.45 3.65 4.14
CA ALA A 75 -2.76 2.48 4.96
C ALA A 75 -1.57 1.52 5.04
N MET A 76 -0.93 1.26 3.91
CA MET A 76 0.23 0.38 3.84
C MET A 76 1.40 0.97 4.63
N ALA A 77 1.68 2.26 4.46
CA ALA A 77 2.77 2.92 5.17
C ALA A 77 2.58 2.83 6.69
N GLU A 78 1.38 3.12 7.16
CA GLU A 78 1.10 3.04 8.60
C GLU A 78 1.18 1.61 9.10
N TYR A 79 0.63 0.66 8.37
CA TYR A 79 0.68 -0.75 8.73
C TYR A 79 2.11 -1.24 8.91
N LEU A 80 2.97 -0.97 7.92
CA LEU A 80 4.36 -1.40 7.94
C LEU A 80 5.16 -0.69 9.05
N ALA A 81 4.92 0.61 9.24
CA ALA A 81 5.60 1.38 10.28
C ALA A 81 5.29 0.83 11.67
N ARG A 82 4.03 0.51 11.94
CA ARG A 82 3.63 -0.04 13.23
C ARG A 82 4.14 -1.45 13.45
N ARG A 83 4.10 -2.28 12.40
CA ARG A 83 4.59 -3.67 12.48
C ARG A 83 6.09 -3.71 12.74
N ASP A 84 6.85 -2.87 12.05
CA ASP A 84 8.32 -2.94 12.05
C ASP A 84 8.96 -1.80 12.86
N GLU A 85 8.13 -1.05 13.60
CA GLU A 85 8.56 -0.08 14.60
C GLU A 85 9.41 1.07 14.05
N TRP A 86 8.93 1.68 12.97
CA TRP A 86 9.47 2.94 12.50
C TRP A 86 8.39 4.03 12.52
N VAL A 87 8.82 5.28 12.38
CA VAL A 87 7.91 6.42 12.53
C VAL A 87 6.94 6.49 11.35
N VAL A 88 5.64 6.54 11.65
CA VAL A 88 4.62 6.72 10.62
C VAL A 88 4.85 8.09 9.96
N PRO A 89 5.05 8.15 8.64
CA PRO A 89 5.30 9.42 7.98
C PRO A 89 4.07 10.33 8.05
N SER A 90 4.32 11.63 8.19
CA SER A 90 3.24 12.61 8.36
C SER A 90 2.25 12.61 7.20
N TRP A 91 2.72 12.38 5.97
CA TRP A 91 1.84 12.34 4.80
C TRP A 91 0.78 11.25 4.90
N ALA A 92 1.08 10.14 5.58
CA ALA A 92 0.13 9.03 5.73
C ALA A 92 -1.05 9.39 6.65
N ARG A 93 -0.88 10.44 7.46
CA ARG A 93 -1.92 10.89 8.40
C ARG A 93 -2.82 11.98 7.85
N LEU A 94 -2.62 12.38 6.59
CA LEU A 94 -3.43 13.44 5.99
C LEU A 94 -4.89 12.99 5.83
N PRO A 95 -5.86 13.83 6.21
CA PRO A 95 -7.28 13.48 6.08
C PRO A 95 -7.71 13.15 4.65
N ALA A 96 -7.02 13.71 3.66
CA ALA A 96 -7.33 13.44 2.25
C ALA A 96 -7.03 12.00 1.84
N ARG A 97 -6.31 11.24 2.67
CA ARG A 97 -5.96 9.85 2.38
C ARG A 97 -7.02 8.88 2.91
N GLU A 98 -8.26 9.14 2.52
CA GLU A 98 -9.39 8.25 2.79
C GLU A 98 -10.03 7.84 1.46
N ALA A 99 -10.43 6.56 1.38
CA ALA A 99 -11.05 6.03 0.18
C ALA A 99 -12.53 6.45 0.10
N TRP A 100 -12.94 6.92 -1.07
CA TRP A 100 -14.32 7.13 -1.37
C TRP A 100 -14.58 6.83 -2.85
N PRO A 101 -15.45 5.88 -3.16
CA PRO A 101 -16.15 4.95 -2.25
C PRO A 101 -15.16 4.00 -1.56
N TRP A 102 -15.63 3.23 -0.59
CA TRP A 102 -14.83 2.19 0.03
C TRP A 102 -14.31 1.21 -1.01
N TRP A 103 -13.12 0.68 -0.75
CA TRP A 103 -12.49 -0.27 -1.65
C TRP A 103 -12.32 -1.63 -0.98
N PHE A 104 -13.05 -2.62 -1.49
CA PHE A 104 -12.80 -4.02 -1.16
C PHE A 104 -11.83 -4.56 -2.20
N VAL A 105 -10.61 -4.83 -1.77
CA VAL A 105 -9.52 -5.17 -2.70
C VAL A 105 -9.82 -6.46 -3.46
N THR A 106 -10.42 -7.45 -2.79
CA THR A 106 -10.87 -8.67 -3.47
C THR A 106 -12.13 -8.41 -4.29
N ASP A 107 -12.17 -8.95 -5.51
CA ASP A 107 -13.36 -8.91 -6.35
C ASP A 107 -14.40 -9.96 -5.95
N LEU A 108 -14.05 -10.88 -5.05
CA LEU A 108 -14.95 -11.95 -4.60
C LEU A 108 -15.89 -11.40 -3.53
N ARG A 109 -17.13 -11.11 -3.92
CA ARG A 109 -18.12 -10.52 -3.00
C ARG A 109 -18.36 -11.34 -1.74
N GLY A 110 -18.27 -12.66 -1.85
CA GLY A 110 -18.42 -13.55 -0.69
C GLY A 110 -17.36 -13.34 0.39
N LEU A 111 -16.23 -12.73 0.06
CA LEU A 111 -15.17 -12.41 1.01
C LEU A 111 -15.26 -11.01 1.59
N HIS A 112 -16.18 -10.16 1.13
CA HIS A 112 -16.30 -8.80 1.63
C HIS A 112 -16.64 -8.74 3.12
N PRO A 113 -17.57 -9.55 3.67
CA PRO A 113 -17.79 -9.55 5.12
C PRO A 113 -16.53 -9.92 5.92
N ARG A 114 -15.76 -10.89 5.41
CA ARG A 114 -14.50 -11.28 6.05
C ARG A 114 -13.49 -10.12 6.03
N ALA A 115 -13.39 -9.41 4.91
CA ALA A 115 -12.48 -8.27 4.79
C ALA A 115 -12.85 -7.16 5.76
N LEU A 116 -14.15 -6.92 6.01
CA LEU A 116 -14.59 -5.93 7.00
C LEU A 116 -14.08 -6.25 8.40
N VAL A 117 -13.99 -7.54 8.74
CA VAL A 117 -13.55 -7.98 10.06
C VAL A 117 -12.04 -8.10 10.15
N GLU A 118 -11.38 -8.62 9.11
CA GLU A 118 -9.96 -8.97 9.14
C GLU A 118 -9.02 -7.83 8.81
N SER A 119 -9.50 -6.73 8.21
CA SER A 119 -8.64 -5.64 7.82
C SER A 119 -7.90 -5.04 9.01
N PRO A 120 -6.59 -4.81 8.91
CA PRO A 120 -5.87 -4.05 9.92
C PRO A 120 -6.49 -2.66 10.08
N SER A 121 -6.38 -2.09 11.28
CA SER A 121 -7.00 -0.80 11.60
C SER A 121 -6.53 0.32 10.66
N SER A 122 -5.27 0.29 10.24
CA SER A 122 -4.73 1.31 9.32
C SER A 122 -5.46 1.31 7.97
N PHE A 123 -5.89 0.15 7.50
CA PHE A 123 -6.69 0.00 6.29
C PHE A 123 -8.15 0.33 6.54
N ARG A 124 -8.72 -0.27 7.59
CA ARG A 124 -10.15 -0.10 7.91
C ARG A 124 -10.53 1.36 8.10
N ARG A 125 -9.72 2.12 8.82
CA ARG A 125 -9.97 3.55 9.06
C ARG A 125 -10.03 4.36 7.77
N ARG A 126 -9.35 3.89 6.74
CA ARG A 126 -9.26 4.61 5.48
C ARG A 126 -10.22 4.08 4.41
N GLY A 127 -11.08 3.13 4.79
CA GLY A 127 -12.07 2.58 3.86
C GLY A 127 -11.50 1.62 2.84
N VAL A 128 -10.33 1.04 3.11
CA VAL A 128 -9.71 0.00 2.28
C VAL A 128 -9.78 -1.31 3.03
N PHE A 129 -10.43 -2.31 2.45
CA PHE A 129 -10.70 -3.58 3.14
C PHE A 129 -9.99 -4.73 2.44
N ILE A 130 -9.23 -5.48 3.24
CA ILE A 130 -8.44 -6.61 2.78
C ILE A 130 -8.68 -7.82 3.68
N THR A 131 -8.48 -9.02 3.14
CA THR A 131 -8.53 -10.24 3.95
C THR A 131 -7.18 -10.46 4.64
N SER A 132 -7.16 -11.32 5.67
CA SER A 132 -5.99 -11.49 6.54
C SER A 132 -4.73 -11.92 5.80
N GLY A 133 -4.84 -12.68 4.72
CA GLY A 133 -3.68 -13.14 3.96
C GLY A 133 -3.12 -12.13 2.96
N ALA A 134 -3.78 -11.00 2.75
CA ALA A 134 -3.41 -10.09 1.66
C ALA A 134 -2.03 -9.44 1.84
N LEU A 135 -1.55 -9.33 3.07
CA LEU A 135 -0.25 -8.72 3.38
C LEU A 135 0.83 -9.74 3.76
N ASP A 136 0.48 -11.02 3.72
CA ASP A 136 1.44 -12.06 4.08
C ASP A 136 2.41 -12.31 2.91
N ARG A 137 3.71 -12.24 3.20
CA ARG A 137 4.76 -12.52 2.22
C ARG A 137 5.78 -13.44 2.87
N ALA A 138 6.24 -14.39 2.10
CA ALA A 138 7.26 -15.34 2.54
C ALA A 138 8.64 -14.69 2.68
#